data_1c038d16ed3a95cac6c371d37cf76a60
#
_entry.id   1c038d16ed3a95cac6c371d37cf76a60
#
_cell.length_a   1.000
_cell.length_b   1.000
_cell.length_c   1.000
_cell.angle_alpha   90.00
_cell.angle_beta   90.00
_cell.angle_gamma   90.00
#
_symmetry.space_group_name_H-M   'P 1'
#
loop_
_entity.id
_entity.type
_entity.pdbx_description
1 polymer ?
#
loop_
_entity_poly.entity_id
_entity_poly.type
_entity_poly.pdbx_seq_one_letter_code
_entity_poly.pdbx_strand_id
1 'polypeptide(L)'
;MTTPFDGKDATRPLFAISVAADLVGTGIQNLRAYERRGLVEPQRTGGGTRLYSADDVDRLRRITTLLASGLNLAGVEAVLALEDENADLRARLKRHER
;
A
#
# COMPACT_ATOMS: atom_id res chain seq x y z
N MET A 1 -11.07 -1.77 -22.96
CA MET A 1 -9.67 -1.34 -22.92
C MET A 1 -9.05 -1.74 -21.59
N THR A 2 -7.95 -2.44 -21.64
CA THR A 2 -7.30 -2.90 -20.42
C THR A 2 -6.45 -1.77 -19.85
N THR A 3 -6.65 -1.41 -18.58
CA THR A 3 -5.80 -0.44 -17.91
C THR A 3 -4.58 -1.16 -17.34
N PRO A 4 -3.45 -0.47 -17.11
CA PRO A 4 -2.29 -1.08 -16.45
C PRO A 4 -2.60 -1.56 -15.03
N PHE A 5 -3.71 -1.13 -14.46
CA PHE A 5 -4.07 -1.40 -13.07
C PHE A 5 -5.39 -2.14 -12.95
N ASP A 6 -5.70 -3.03 -13.89
CA ASP A 6 -6.87 -3.88 -13.68
C ASP A 6 -6.62 -4.82 -12.50
N GLY A 7 -7.66 -5.47 -12.00
CA GLY A 7 -7.58 -6.26 -10.79
C GLY A 7 -6.54 -7.39 -10.82
N LYS A 8 -6.14 -7.85 -12.01
CA LYS A 8 -5.16 -8.93 -12.15
C LYS A 8 -3.73 -8.43 -11.97
N ASP A 9 -3.47 -7.16 -12.29
CA ASP A 9 -2.13 -6.58 -12.30
C ASP A 9 -1.86 -5.69 -11.09
N ALA A 10 -2.82 -5.51 -10.18
CA ALA A 10 -2.69 -4.60 -9.04
C ALA A 10 -1.55 -4.97 -8.09
N THR A 11 -1.16 -6.25 -8.03
CA THR A 11 -0.06 -6.71 -7.19
C THR A 11 1.28 -6.75 -7.94
N ARG A 12 1.28 -6.43 -9.21
CA ARG A 12 2.48 -6.51 -10.04
C ARG A 12 3.47 -5.41 -9.68
N PRO A 13 4.75 -5.73 -9.42
CA PRO A 13 5.75 -4.72 -9.07
C PRO A 13 6.12 -3.91 -10.31
N LEU A 14 5.75 -2.63 -10.34
CA LEU A 14 5.89 -1.77 -11.50
C LEU A 14 6.69 -0.49 -11.24
N PHE A 15 6.65 0.06 -10.03
CA PHE A 15 7.12 1.42 -9.78
C PHE A 15 8.36 1.46 -8.92
N ALA A 16 9.42 2.12 -9.40
CA ALA A 16 10.56 2.45 -8.56
C ALA A 16 10.11 3.41 -7.44
N ILE A 17 10.88 3.48 -6.37
CA ILE A 17 10.53 4.29 -5.20
C ILE A 17 10.32 5.77 -5.55
N SER A 18 11.12 6.33 -6.45
CA SER A 18 10.96 7.73 -6.86
C SER A 18 9.63 7.97 -7.57
N VAL A 19 9.22 7.03 -8.41
CA VAL A 19 7.94 7.12 -9.12
C VAL A 19 6.79 6.95 -8.15
N ALA A 20 6.87 5.97 -7.25
CA ALA A 20 5.84 5.75 -6.23
C ALA A 20 5.69 7.00 -5.34
N ALA A 21 6.79 7.62 -4.92
CA ALA A 21 6.76 8.83 -4.12
C ALA A 21 6.05 9.97 -4.86
N ASP A 22 6.34 10.14 -6.14
CA ASP A 22 5.69 11.17 -6.97
C ASP A 22 4.18 10.90 -7.10
N LEU A 23 3.80 9.65 -7.35
CA LEU A 23 2.39 9.28 -7.49
C LEU A 23 1.59 9.54 -6.22
N VAL A 24 2.22 9.37 -5.07
CA VAL A 24 1.59 9.58 -3.77
C VAL A 24 1.68 11.04 -3.31
N GLY A 25 2.63 11.78 -3.85
CA GLY A 25 2.83 13.18 -3.48
C GLY A 25 3.60 13.35 -2.18
N THR A 26 4.56 12.48 -1.91
CA THR A 26 5.39 12.56 -0.70
C THR A 26 6.84 12.29 -1.04
N GLY A 27 7.73 12.41 -0.06
CA GLY A 27 9.15 12.19 -0.27
C GLY A 27 9.56 10.73 -0.14
N ILE A 28 10.66 10.37 -0.81
CA ILE A 28 11.23 9.02 -0.76
C ILE A 28 11.52 8.59 0.69
N GLN A 29 12.01 9.52 1.51
CA GLN A 29 12.35 9.20 2.90
C GLN A 29 11.12 8.76 3.70
N ASN A 30 9.97 9.32 3.38
CA ASN A 30 8.72 8.90 4.03
C ASN A 30 8.36 7.47 3.63
N LEU A 31 8.50 7.12 2.36
CA LEU A 31 8.25 5.75 1.91
C LEU A 31 9.15 4.76 2.61
N ARG A 32 10.42 5.09 2.77
CA ARG A 32 11.37 4.24 3.50
C ARG A 32 10.98 4.10 4.97
N ALA A 33 10.50 5.18 5.59
CA ALA A 33 10.04 5.14 6.97
C ALA A 33 8.82 4.23 7.11
N TYR A 34 7.88 4.31 6.18
CA TYR A 34 6.68 3.45 6.21
C TYR A 34 7.05 1.98 6.03
N GLU A 35 8.00 1.69 5.16
CA GLU A 35 8.49 0.32 4.98
C GLU A 35 9.15 -0.21 6.26
N ARG A 36 9.99 0.60 6.91
CA ARG A 36 10.65 0.20 8.16
C ARG A 36 9.65 -0.13 9.26
N ARG A 37 8.49 0.51 9.26
CA ARG A 37 7.43 0.24 10.23
C ARG A 37 6.50 -0.90 9.80
N GLY A 38 6.76 -1.50 8.66
CA GLY A 38 5.93 -2.60 8.15
C GLY A 38 4.59 -2.18 7.60
N LEU A 39 4.40 -0.90 7.29
CA LEU A 39 3.12 -0.39 6.77
C LEU A 39 2.94 -0.71 5.29
N VAL A 40 4.01 -0.93 4.57
CA VAL A 40 4.02 -1.31 3.16
C VAL A 40 5.21 -2.22 2.91
N GLU A 41 5.03 -3.19 2.02
CA GLU A 41 6.07 -4.18 1.71
C GLU A 41 6.29 -4.24 0.20
N PRO A 42 7.13 -3.35 -0.36
CA PRO A 42 7.45 -3.42 -1.78
C PRO A 42 8.27 -4.68 -2.07
N GLN A 43 8.13 -5.20 -3.27
CA GLN A 43 8.99 -6.29 -3.71
C GLN A 43 10.38 -5.75 -4.03
N ARG A 44 11.37 -6.65 -4.03
CA ARG A 44 12.73 -6.29 -4.40
C ARG A 44 13.16 -7.12 -5.59
N THR A 45 13.89 -6.48 -6.50
CA THR A 45 14.54 -7.18 -7.62
C THR A 45 15.70 -8.01 -7.08
N GLY A 46 16.30 -8.83 -7.94
CA GLY A 46 17.49 -9.60 -7.59
C GLY A 46 18.67 -8.74 -7.15
N GLY A 47 18.71 -7.47 -7.58
CA GLY A 47 19.73 -6.51 -7.14
C GLY A 47 19.35 -5.72 -5.88
N GLY A 48 18.22 -6.04 -5.26
CA GLY A 48 17.78 -5.38 -4.04
C GLY A 48 17.00 -4.08 -4.23
N THR A 49 16.69 -3.72 -5.46
CA THR A 49 15.93 -2.50 -5.76
C THR A 49 14.45 -2.70 -5.43
N ARG A 50 13.86 -1.72 -4.75
CA ARG A 50 12.43 -1.74 -4.41
C ARG A 50 11.58 -1.49 -5.63
N LEU A 51 10.50 -2.28 -5.77
CA LEU A 51 9.46 -2.05 -6.77
C LEU A 51 8.09 -2.11 -6.10
N TYR A 52 7.31 -1.08 -6.30
CA TYR A 52 5.98 -0.92 -5.72
C TYR A 52 4.91 -1.30 -6.72
N SER A 53 3.88 -2.00 -6.25
CA SER A 53 2.71 -2.33 -7.07
C SER A 53 1.68 -1.19 -7.01
N ALA A 54 0.64 -1.29 -7.84
CA ALA A 54 -0.49 -0.37 -7.76
C ALA A 54 -1.18 -0.47 -6.39
N ASP A 55 -1.32 -1.67 -5.84
CA ASP A 55 -1.85 -1.87 -4.48
C ASP A 55 -0.99 -1.17 -3.44
N ASP A 56 0.33 -1.26 -3.58
CA ASP A 56 1.25 -0.56 -2.68
C ASP A 56 1.05 0.95 -2.76
N VAL A 57 0.88 1.48 -3.96
CA VAL A 57 0.63 2.92 -4.16
C VAL A 57 -0.68 3.33 -3.49
N ASP A 58 -1.74 2.54 -3.64
CA ASP A 58 -3.01 2.80 -2.97
C ASP A 58 -2.86 2.78 -1.45
N ARG A 59 -2.10 1.83 -0.93
CA ARG A 59 -1.81 1.76 0.50
C ARG A 59 -1.05 2.99 0.98
N LEU A 60 -0.05 3.42 0.22
CA LEU A 60 0.70 4.65 0.53
C LEU A 60 -0.22 5.88 0.54
N ARG A 61 -1.14 5.97 -0.41
CA ARG A 61 -2.13 7.06 -0.45
C ARG A 61 -3.01 7.03 0.80
N ARG A 62 -3.42 5.85 1.24
CA ARG A 62 -4.21 5.70 2.46
C ARG A 62 -3.41 6.19 3.68
N ILE A 63 -2.13 5.85 3.76
CA ILE A 63 -1.24 6.33 4.83
C ILE A 63 -1.19 7.86 4.85
N THR A 64 -0.95 8.48 3.71
CA THR A 64 -0.85 9.94 3.63
C THR A 64 -2.17 10.61 3.98
N THR A 65 -3.30 10.04 3.57
CA THR A 65 -4.63 10.55 3.91
C THR A 65 -4.86 10.51 5.42
N LEU A 66 -4.52 9.39 6.06
CA LEU A 66 -4.68 9.26 7.51
C LEU A 66 -3.79 10.22 8.29
N LEU A 67 -2.54 10.41 7.85
CA LEU A 67 -1.65 11.39 8.47
C LEU A 67 -2.19 12.80 8.31
N ALA A 68 -2.72 13.14 7.12
CA ALA A 68 -3.31 14.46 6.86
C ALA A 68 -4.55 14.70 7.71
N SER A 69 -5.25 13.66 8.13
CA SER A 69 -6.42 13.78 9.01
C SER A 69 -6.04 13.98 10.48
N GLY A 70 -4.74 13.97 10.80
CA GLY A 70 -4.26 14.25 12.15
C GLY A 70 -3.77 13.03 12.94
N LEU A 71 -3.80 11.85 12.35
CA LEU A 71 -3.26 10.68 13.04
C LEU A 71 -1.73 10.67 13.01
N ASN A 72 -1.11 10.15 14.06
CA ASN A 72 0.32 9.84 14.03
C ASN A 72 0.54 8.46 13.42
N LEU A 73 1.79 8.06 13.23
CA LEU A 73 2.10 6.77 12.60
C LEU A 73 1.56 5.58 13.39
N ALA A 74 1.55 5.65 14.71
CA ALA A 74 0.98 4.57 15.53
C ALA A 74 -0.52 4.43 15.28
N GLY A 75 -1.23 5.56 15.16
CA GLY A 75 -2.65 5.56 14.82
C GLY A 75 -2.90 5.02 13.42
N VAL A 76 -2.04 5.39 12.47
CA VAL A 76 -2.12 4.87 11.09
C VAL A 76 -1.94 3.34 11.09
N GLU A 77 -0.96 2.83 11.83
CA GLU A 77 -0.76 1.37 11.96
C GLU A 77 -2.01 0.67 12.47
N ALA A 78 -2.62 1.23 13.51
CA ALA A 78 -3.84 0.64 14.09
C ALA A 78 -5.00 0.64 13.09
N VAL A 79 -5.21 1.75 12.38
CA VAL A 79 -6.29 1.84 11.38
C VAL A 79 -6.05 0.86 10.24
N LEU A 80 -4.84 0.80 9.71
CA LEU A 80 -4.54 -0.12 8.61
C LEU A 80 -4.71 -1.58 9.02
N ALA A 81 -4.28 -1.93 10.23
CA ALA A 81 -4.46 -3.29 10.74
C ALA A 81 -5.95 -3.65 10.83
N LEU A 82 -6.78 -2.72 11.31
CA LEU A 82 -8.23 -2.94 11.39
C LEU A 82 -8.85 -3.01 10.00
N GLU A 83 -8.42 -2.19 9.07
CA GLU A 83 -8.93 -2.23 7.69
C GLU A 83 -8.58 -3.55 7.02
N ASP A 84 -7.35 -4.05 7.22
CA ASP A 84 -6.91 -5.33 6.66
C ASP A 84 -7.73 -6.49 7.26
N GLU A 85 -7.94 -6.49 8.56
CA GLU A 85 -8.76 -7.49 9.24
C GLU A 85 -10.20 -7.44 8.76
N ASN A 86 -10.75 -6.23 8.61
CA ASN A 86 -12.11 -6.04 8.14
C ASN A 86 -12.28 -6.59 6.71
N ALA A 87 -11.32 -6.30 5.83
CA ALA A 87 -11.35 -6.81 4.47
C ALA A 87 -11.28 -8.34 4.43
N ASP A 88 -10.45 -8.94 5.29
CA ASP A 88 -10.32 -10.39 5.38
C ASP A 88 -11.63 -11.03 5.87
N LEU A 89 -12.22 -10.46 6.92
CA LEU A 89 -13.50 -10.97 7.45
C LEU A 89 -14.62 -10.85 6.43
N ARG A 90 -14.68 -9.74 5.71
CA ARG A 90 -15.69 -9.57 4.65
C ARG A 90 -15.51 -10.58 3.53
N ALA A 91 -14.27 -10.88 3.15
CA ALA A 91 -13.99 -11.90 2.14
C ALA A 91 -14.43 -13.27 2.60
N ARG A 92 -14.19 -13.62 3.87
CA ARG A 92 -14.63 -14.89 4.46
C ARG A 92 -16.15 -14.98 4.49
N LEU A 93 -16.82 -13.91 4.94
CA LEU A 93 -18.29 -13.86 4.99
C LEU A 93 -18.88 -14.06 3.60
N LYS A 94 -18.33 -13.38 2.61
CA LYS A 94 -18.80 -13.49 1.24
C LYS A 94 -18.66 -14.91 0.70
N ARG A 95 -17.59 -15.64 1.06
CA ARG A 95 -17.44 -17.05 0.67
C ARG A 95 -18.48 -17.95 1.33
N HIS A 96 -18.88 -17.64 2.55
CA HIS A 96 -19.88 -18.41 3.27
C HIS A 96 -21.32 -18.16 2.80
N GLU A 97 -21.57 -17.07 2.10
CA GLU A 97 -22.90 -16.71 1.59
C GLU A 97 -23.27 -17.45 0.30
N ARG A 98 -22.36 -18.22 -0.27
CA ARG A 98 -22.63 -18.95 -1.50
C ARG A 98 -23.32 -20.29 -1.26
#